data_5a79c27772525458e9a76549f8713968
#
_entry.id   5a79c27772525458e9a76549f8713968
#
_cell.length_a   1.000
_cell.length_b   1.000
_cell.length_c   1.000
_cell.angle_alpha   90.00
_cell.angle_beta   90.00
_cell.angle_gamma   90.00
#
_symmetry.space_group_name_H-M   'P 1'
#
loop_
_entity.id
_entity.type
_entity.pdbx_description
1 polymer ?
#
loop_
_entity_poly.entity_id
_entity_poly.type
_entity_poly.pdbx_seq_one_letter_code
_entity_poly.pdbx_strand_id
1 'polypeptide(L)'
;MATGWNAIILIDEADIYMEHRKVQDLERNNLVAGFLRAMEYYKGILFLTTNRVGTFDEAFISRINLTIYYPPFTPKARRDVWESFFGKLEREKEDKMRIHNNTRDYIEESDELEQLQWNGREIRNGMSPSPCSDANLRHD
;
A
#
# COMPACT_ATOMS: atom_id res chain seq x y z
N MET A 1 2.85 3.23 -27.79
CA MET A 1 1.83 2.15 -27.75
C MET A 1 0.67 2.49 -26.80
N ALA A 2 0.90 2.83 -25.53
CA ALA A 2 -0.19 3.11 -24.58
C ALA A 2 -1.15 4.25 -24.99
N THR A 3 -0.64 5.26 -25.67
CA THR A 3 -1.44 6.42 -26.14
C THR A 3 -2.49 6.04 -27.19
N GLY A 4 -2.23 4.98 -27.99
CA GLY A 4 -3.19 4.50 -28.99
C GLY A 4 -4.28 3.60 -28.42
N TRP A 5 -4.18 3.20 -27.16
CA TRP A 5 -5.12 2.28 -26.50
C TRP A 5 -6.05 2.94 -25.48
N ASN A 6 -5.96 4.26 -25.30
CA ASN A 6 -6.68 4.99 -24.25
C ASN A 6 -6.50 4.33 -22.85
N ALA A 7 -5.34 3.75 -22.62
CA ALA A 7 -5.07 2.98 -21.41
C ALA A 7 -4.86 3.92 -20.21
N ILE A 8 -5.24 3.42 -19.04
CA ILE A 8 -4.81 4.00 -17.76
C ILE A 8 -3.47 3.35 -17.39
N ILE A 9 -2.46 4.16 -17.08
CA ILE A 9 -1.14 3.67 -16.66
C ILE A 9 -1.00 3.83 -15.15
N LEU A 10 -0.54 2.78 -14.49
CA LEU A 10 -0.10 2.82 -13.10
C LEU A 10 1.39 2.53 -13.05
N ILE A 11 2.15 3.43 -12.42
CA ILE A 11 3.57 3.22 -12.10
C ILE A 11 3.68 3.22 -10.59
N ASP A 12 3.96 2.05 -10.06
CA ASP A 12 4.16 1.83 -8.63
C ASP A 12 5.61 2.16 -8.25
N GLU A 13 5.82 2.68 -7.03
CA GLU A 13 7.13 3.08 -6.52
C GLU A 13 7.87 4.06 -7.46
N ALA A 14 7.15 5.08 -7.93
CA ALA A 14 7.66 6.05 -8.90
C ALA A 14 8.77 6.98 -8.35
N ASP A 15 9.12 6.90 -7.08
CA ASP A 15 10.15 7.71 -6.43
C ASP A 15 11.52 7.61 -7.12
N ILE A 16 11.84 6.45 -7.74
CA ILE A 16 13.07 6.29 -8.54
C ILE A 16 13.20 7.35 -9.62
N TYR A 17 12.07 7.77 -10.22
CA TYR A 17 12.02 8.77 -11.28
C TYR A 17 11.82 10.19 -10.76
N MET A 18 11.35 10.35 -9.52
CA MET A 18 10.84 11.62 -8.98
C MET A 18 11.82 12.33 -8.04
N GLU A 19 12.86 11.64 -7.55
CA GLU A 19 13.88 12.21 -6.68
C GLU A 19 14.72 13.30 -7.38
N HIS A 20 15.20 14.25 -6.59
CA HIS A 20 16.09 15.31 -7.07
C HIS A 20 17.29 14.78 -7.84
N ARG A 21 17.61 15.44 -8.95
CA ARG A 21 18.76 15.13 -9.79
C ARG A 21 20.06 15.43 -9.06
N LYS A 22 21.00 14.49 -9.14
CA LYS A 22 22.36 14.68 -8.63
C LYS A 22 23.30 14.99 -9.80
N VAL A 23 24.19 15.98 -9.61
CA VAL A 23 25.09 16.45 -10.69
C VAL A 23 26.01 15.33 -11.22
N GLN A 24 26.26 14.31 -10.42
CA GLN A 24 27.20 13.21 -10.72
C GLN A 24 26.55 11.99 -11.39
N ASP A 25 25.21 11.93 -11.54
CA ASP A 25 24.50 10.76 -12.04
C ASP A 25 23.81 11.07 -13.40
N LEU A 26 24.61 11.04 -14.46
CA LEU A 26 24.16 11.36 -15.81
C LEU A 26 23.12 10.36 -16.33
N GLU A 27 23.29 9.06 -16.05
CA GLU A 27 22.35 8.03 -16.53
C GLU A 27 20.98 8.22 -15.89
N ARG A 28 20.94 8.44 -14.61
CA ARG A 28 19.71 8.70 -13.87
C ARG A 28 19.06 10.00 -14.31
N ASN A 29 19.84 11.06 -14.50
CA ASN A 29 19.32 12.35 -14.98
C ASN A 29 18.67 12.23 -16.36
N ASN A 30 19.23 11.41 -17.25
CA ASN A 30 18.64 11.11 -18.56
C ASN A 30 17.33 10.34 -18.43
N LEU A 31 17.26 9.36 -17.52
CA LEU A 31 16.05 8.60 -17.23
C LEU A 31 14.93 9.52 -16.72
N VAL A 32 15.25 10.38 -15.75
CA VAL A 32 14.33 11.36 -15.16
C VAL A 32 13.82 12.32 -16.23
N ALA A 33 14.70 12.85 -17.09
CA ALA A 33 14.33 13.75 -18.18
C ALA A 33 13.42 13.07 -19.21
N GLY A 34 13.72 11.81 -19.54
CA GLY A 34 12.88 10.99 -20.41
C GLY A 34 11.49 10.75 -19.84
N PHE A 35 11.41 10.47 -18.54
CA PHE A 35 10.15 10.27 -17.84
C PHE A 35 9.31 11.55 -17.78
N LEU A 36 9.90 12.69 -17.42
CA LEU A 36 9.24 14.00 -17.43
C LEU A 36 8.65 14.32 -18.80
N ARG A 37 9.42 14.05 -19.86
CA ARG A 37 8.96 14.23 -21.23
C ARG A 37 7.81 13.28 -21.56
N ALA A 38 7.88 12.03 -21.15
CA ALA A 38 6.80 11.07 -21.36
C ALA A 38 5.50 11.50 -20.67
N MET A 39 5.57 12.01 -19.42
CA MET A 39 4.42 12.57 -18.71
C MET A 39 3.79 13.75 -19.45
N GLU A 40 4.59 14.63 -20.03
CA GLU A 40 4.12 15.83 -20.73
C GLU A 40 3.33 15.49 -21.99
N TYR A 41 3.74 14.43 -22.71
CA TYR A 41 3.10 14.02 -23.98
C TYR A 41 2.02 12.94 -23.79
N TYR A 42 1.91 12.36 -22.61
CA TYR A 42 0.89 11.34 -22.36
C TYR A 42 -0.47 12.00 -22.13
N LYS A 43 -1.43 11.69 -23.00
CA LYS A 43 -2.80 12.27 -22.97
C LYS A 43 -3.80 11.45 -22.17
N GLY A 44 -3.38 10.32 -21.59
CA GLY A 44 -4.23 9.45 -20.78
C GLY A 44 -4.14 9.76 -19.28
N ILE A 45 -4.70 8.88 -18.46
CA ILE A 45 -4.63 8.97 -17.01
C ILE A 45 -3.40 8.19 -16.52
N LEU A 46 -2.54 8.85 -15.77
CA LEU A 46 -1.34 8.27 -15.17
C LEU A 46 -1.45 8.33 -13.64
N PHE A 47 -1.40 7.16 -13.01
CA PHE A 47 -1.27 7.04 -11.57
C PHE A 47 0.18 6.75 -11.20
N LEU A 48 0.70 7.52 -10.27
CA LEU A 48 2.02 7.32 -9.68
C LEU A 48 1.83 7.04 -8.19
N THR A 49 2.46 6.01 -7.68
CA THR A 49 2.49 5.76 -6.24
C THR A 49 3.89 5.95 -5.70
N THR A 50 3.99 6.38 -4.45
CA THR A 50 5.24 6.52 -3.74
C THR A 50 5.01 6.49 -2.24
N ASN A 51 5.99 5.99 -1.50
CA ASN A 51 6.04 6.05 -0.05
C ASN A 51 7.00 7.14 0.47
N ARG A 52 7.64 7.91 -0.43
CA ARG A 52 8.61 8.96 -0.12
C ARG A 52 8.07 10.34 -0.45
N VAL A 53 7.31 10.90 0.48
CA VAL A 53 6.77 12.26 0.33
C VAL A 53 7.83 13.28 0.77
N GLY A 54 8.18 14.23 -0.11
CA GLY A 54 9.03 15.37 0.26
C GLY A 54 10.41 15.45 -0.40
N THR A 55 10.79 14.47 -1.25
CA THR A 55 12.08 14.48 -1.96
C THR A 55 11.94 14.68 -3.47
N PHE A 56 10.78 15.17 -3.92
CA PHE A 56 10.49 15.28 -5.35
C PHE A 56 11.11 16.52 -5.99
N ASP A 57 11.64 16.32 -7.19
CA ASP A 57 12.06 17.42 -8.07
C ASP A 57 10.84 18.29 -8.42
N GLU A 58 10.97 19.61 -8.29
CA GLU A 58 9.89 20.57 -8.58
C GLU A 58 9.30 20.41 -9.98
N ALA A 59 10.11 19.94 -10.94
CA ALA A 59 9.65 19.65 -12.29
C ALA A 59 8.57 18.55 -12.33
N PHE A 60 8.56 17.61 -11.40
CA PHE A 60 7.47 16.63 -11.25
C PHE A 60 6.23 17.27 -10.63
N ILE A 61 6.42 17.99 -9.53
CA ILE A 61 5.31 18.62 -8.80
C ILE A 61 4.48 19.51 -9.74
N SER A 62 5.15 20.24 -10.64
CA SER A 62 4.48 21.12 -11.63
C SER A 62 3.62 20.38 -12.65
N ARG A 63 3.80 19.06 -12.82
CA ARG A 63 3.07 18.21 -13.78
C ARG A 63 2.02 17.32 -13.14
N ILE A 64 1.98 17.28 -11.83
CA ILE A 64 0.97 16.49 -11.08
C ILE A 64 -0.29 17.33 -10.93
N ASN A 65 -1.40 16.85 -11.47
CA ASN A 65 -2.69 17.52 -11.39
C ASN A 65 -3.41 17.31 -10.05
N LEU A 66 -3.23 16.14 -9.45
CA LEU A 66 -3.89 15.76 -8.22
C LEU A 66 -2.97 14.90 -7.35
N THR A 67 -2.83 15.27 -6.09
CA THR A 67 -2.11 14.46 -5.10
C THR A 67 -3.11 13.92 -4.08
N ILE A 68 -3.08 12.60 -3.87
CA ILE A 68 -3.89 11.92 -2.86
C ILE A 68 -2.94 11.42 -1.79
N TYR A 69 -3.13 11.89 -0.57
CA TYR A 69 -2.36 11.46 0.59
C TYR A 69 -3.13 10.41 1.39
N TYR A 70 -2.48 9.31 1.69
CA TYR A 70 -2.98 8.27 2.58
C TYR A 70 -2.30 8.39 3.94
N PRO A 71 -2.97 8.97 4.95
CA PRO A 71 -2.39 9.08 6.28
C PRO A 71 -2.26 7.70 6.94
N PRO A 72 -1.40 7.56 7.96
CA PRO A 72 -1.42 6.39 8.83
C PRO A 72 -2.83 6.14 9.38
N PHE A 73 -3.17 4.89 9.58
CA PHE A 73 -4.49 4.53 10.09
C PHE A 73 -4.73 5.11 11.49
N THR A 74 -5.88 5.71 11.68
CA THR A 74 -6.40 5.98 13.02
C THR A 74 -6.77 4.66 13.71
N PRO A 75 -6.87 4.61 15.06
CA PRO A 75 -7.33 3.41 15.77
C PRO A 75 -8.64 2.87 15.19
N LYS A 76 -9.61 3.74 14.93
CA LYS A 76 -10.87 3.37 14.31
C LYS A 76 -10.68 2.75 12.93
N ALA A 77 -9.90 3.38 12.05
CA ALA A 77 -9.63 2.85 10.72
C ALA A 77 -8.95 1.48 10.76
N ARG A 78 -8.06 1.23 11.74
CA ARG A 78 -7.46 -0.09 11.94
C ARG A 78 -8.50 -1.15 12.29
N ARG A 79 -9.43 -0.83 13.20
CA ARG A 79 -10.54 -1.73 13.56
C ARG A 79 -11.42 -2.05 12.34
N ASP A 80 -11.79 -1.04 11.56
CA ASP A 80 -12.57 -1.24 10.33
C ASP A 80 -11.83 -2.15 9.33
N VAL A 81 -10.49 -2.05 9.24
CA VAL A 81 -9.66 -2.93 8.41
C VAL A 81 -9.68 -4.36 8.94
N TRP A 82 -9.54 -4.58 10.26
CA TRP A 82 -9.66 -5.90 10.87
C TRP A 82 -11.01 -6.55 10.55
N GLU A 83 -12.10 -5.84 10.77
CA GLU A 83 -13.45 -6.32 10.48
C GLU A 83 -13.64 -6.67 8.99
N SER A 84 -13.09 -5.85 8.09
CA SER A 84 -13.11 -6.12 6.66
C SER A 84 -12.41 -7.43 6.30
N PHE A 85 -11.26 -7.71 6.93
CA PHE A 85 -10.54 -8.96 6.73
C PHE A 85 -11.27 -10.15 7.35
N PHE A 86 -11.86 -10.01 8.52
CA PHE A 86 -12.68 -11.06 9.13
C PHE A 86 -13.85 -11.44 8.22
N GLY A 87 -14.60 -10.45 7.74
CA GLY A 87 -15.69 -10.71 6.82
C GLY A 87 -15.24 -11.33 5.48
N LYS A 88 -14.00 -11.03 5.04
CA LYS A 88 -13.41 -11.68 3.87
C LYS A 88 -13.08 -13.14 4.15
N LEU A 89 -12.42 -13.44 5.27
CA LEU A 89 -12.06 -14.80 5.67
C LEU A 89 -13.28 -15.70 5.85
N GLU A 90 -14.34 -15.19 6.48
CA GLU A 90 -15.59 -15.93 6.66
C GLU A 90 -16.26 -16.26 5.32
N ARG A 91 -16.21 -15.32 4.35
CA ARG A 91 -16.76 -15.55 2.99
C ARG A 91 -15.93 -16.52 2.16
N GLU A 92 -14.60 -16.44 2.24
CA GLU A 92 -13.73 -17.27 1.39
C GLU A 92 -13.59 -18.72 1.88
N LYS A 93 -13.82 -18.94 3.16
CA LYS A 93 -13.64 -20.28 3.77
C LYS A 93 -14.95 -20.93 4.17
N GLU A 94 -16.03 -20.64 3.46
CA GLU A 94 -17.37 -21.21 3.60
C GLU A 94 -17.44 -22.38 4.60
N ASP A 95 -17.96 -22.16 5.81
CA ASP A 95 -18.15 -23.14 6.90
C ASP A 95 -16.92 -23.79 7.56
N LYS A 96 -15.69 -23.55 7.06
CA LYS A 96 -14.50 -24.16 7.62
C LYS A 96 -13.78 -23.31 8.68
N MET A 97 -14.05 -22.02 8.71
CA MET A 97 -13.44 -21.10 9.66
C MET A 97 -14.45 -20.07 10.15
N ARG A 98 -14.72 -20.08 11.44
CA ARG A 98 -15.49 -19.02 12.11
C ARG A 98 -14.57 -18.30 13.05
N ILE A 99 -14.60 -16.99 13.01
CA ILE A 99 -13.85 -16.16 13.95
C ILE A 99 -14.66 -16.12 15.26
N HIS A 100 -14.01 -16.52 16.33
CA HIS A 100 -14.66 -16.53 17.63
C HIS A 100 -14.96 -15.11 18.12
N ASN A 101 -16.10 -14.89 18.76
CA ASN A 101 -16.48 -13.56 19.24
C ASN A 101 -15.41 -12.95 20.17
N ASN A 102 -14.81 -13.76 21.05
CA ASN A 102 -13.73 -13.28 21.93
C ASN A 102 -12.55 -12.68 21.15
N THR A 103 -12.29 -13.13 19.92
CA THR A 103 -11.23 -12.54 19.09
C THR A 103 -11.63 -11.16 18.56
N ARG A 104 -12.91 -10.98 18.24
CA ARG A 104 -13.44 -9.68 17.84
C ARG A 104 -13.42 -8.71 19.02
N ASP A 105 -13.96 -9.15 20.15
CA ASP A 105 -13.99 -8.38 21.40
C ASP A 105 -12.58 -7.97 21.82
N TYR A 106 -11.59 -8.89 21.71
CA TYR A 106 -10.19 -8.59 22.01
C TYR A 106 -9.62 -7.51 21.09
N ILE A 107 -9.96 -7.52 19.82
CA ILE A 107 -9.47 -6.50 18.86
C ILE A 107 -10.15 -5.15 19.10
N GLU A 108 -11.40 -5.16 19.56
CA GLU A 108 -12.13 -3.92 19.85
C GLU A 108 -11.69 -3.28 21.17
N GLU A 109 -11.38 -4.08 22.18
CA GLU A 109 -11.17 -3.64 23.56
C GLU A 109 -9.69 -3.57 23.98
N SER A 110 -8.77 -4.16 23.19
CA SER A 110 -7.38 -4.25 23.58
C SER A 110 -6.62 -2.94 23.38
N ASP A 111 -6.24 -2.29 24.46
CA ASP A 111 -5.35 -1.12 24.46
C ASP A 111 -3.97 -1.44 23.84
N GLU A 112 -3.50 -2.68 23.98
CA GLU A 112 -2.23 -3.11 23.40
C GLU A 112 -2.26 -3.08 21.87
N LEU A 113 -3.36 -3.55 21.27
CA LEU A 113 -3.55 -3.50 19.81
C LEU A 113 -3.79 -2.07 19.32
N GLU A 114 -4.39 -1.23 20.14
CA GLU A 114 -4.56 0.19 19.79
C GLU A 114 -3.24 0.94 19.72
N GLN A 115 -2.26 0.58 20.55
CA GLN A 115 -0.91 1.17 20.53
C GLN A 115 -0.08 0.70 19.33
N LEU A 116 -0.37 -0.48 18.76
CA LEU A 116 0.32 -0.98 17.58
C LEU A 116 -0.10 -0.16 16.35
N GLN A 117 0.85 0.56 15.79
CA GLN A 117 0.62 1.38 14.59
C GLN A 117 0.65 0.52 13.30
N TRP A 118 -0.06 -0.58 13.30
CA TRP A 118 -0.09 -1.48 12.17
C TRP A 118 -0.76 -0.87 10.94
N ASN A 119 -0.12 -1.06 9.79
CA ASN A 119 -0.70 -0.76 8.49
C ASN A 119 -1.51 -1.96 7.94
N GLY A 120 -2.22 -1.77 6.83
CA GLY A 120 -3.05 -2.82 6.26
C GLY A 120 -2.31 -4.08 5.83
N ARG A 121 -1.01 -3.99 5.49
CA ARG A 121 -0.17 -5.14 5.16
C ARG A 121 0.16 -5.95 6.42
N GLU A 122 0.50 -5.28 7.51
CA GLU A 122 0.80 -5.92 8.80
C GLU A 122 -0.43 -6.61 9.36
N ILE A 123 -1.58 -5.95 9.33
CA ILE A 123 -2.87 -6.55 9.71
C ILE A 123 -3.14 -7.81 8.88
N ARG A 124 -3.02 -7.73 7.55
CA ARG A 124 -3.22 -8.88 6.67
C ARG A 124 -2.26 -10.01 6.95
N ASN A 125 -0.99 -9.71 7.22
CA ASN A 125 0.02 -10.72 7.52
C ASN A 125 -0.23 -11.39 8.87
N GLY A 126 -0.67 -10.65 9.88
CA GLY A 126 -1.06 -11.20 11.18
C GLY A 126 -2.25 -12.18 11.11
N MET A 127 -3.07 -12.08 10.07
CA MET A 127 -4.18 -13.02 9.81
C MET A 127 -3.79 -14.22 8.94
N SER A 128 -2.60 -14.22 8.34
CA SER A 128 -2.12 -15.39 7.61
C SER A 128 -1.75 -16.48 8.61
N PRO A 129 -2.24 -17.72 8.46
CA PRO A 129 -1.80 -18.81 9.29
C PRO A 129 -0.28 -18.96 9.15
N SER A 130 0.42 -18.69 10.25
CA SER A 130 1.86 -18.92 10.28
C SER A 130 2.12 -20.42 10.13
N PRO A 131 3.04 -20.86 9.25
CA PRO A 131 3.37 -22.29 9.13
C PRO A 131 3.98 -22.89 10.41
N CYS A 132 4.20 -22.07 11.44
CA CYS A 132 4.77 -22.53 12.71
C CYS A 132 3.74 -23.02 13.76
N SER A 133 2.42 -22.91 13.51
CA SER A 133 1.41 -23.29 14.52
C SER A 133 1.04 -24.76 14.54
N ASP A 134 1.47 -25.55 13.54
CA ASP A 134 1.14 -26.99 13.49
C ASP A 134 2.13 -27.88 14.27
N ALA A 135 3.19 -27.33 14.83
CA ALA A 135 4.24 -28.13 15.50
C ALA A 135 4.01 -28.38 17.01
N ASN A 136 3.05 -27.70 17.67
CA ASN A 136 2.91 -27.77 19.12
C ASN A 136 1.54 -28.26 19.64
N LEU A 137 0.70 -28.86 18.80
CA LEU A 137 -0.58 -29.45 19.24
C LEU A 137 -0.58 -31.01 19.21
N ARG A 138 0.60 -31.61 19.33
CA ARG A 138 0.70 -33.06 19.58
C ARG A 138 1.58 -33.26 20.79
N HIS A 139 1.04 -33.07 21.96
CA HIS A 139 1.47 -33.79 23.18
C HIS A 139 0.37 -33.69 24.23
N ASP A 140 -0.11 -34.89 24.54
CA ASP A 140 -0.90 -35.43 25.67
C ASP A 140 -2.42 -35.32 25.54
#